data_bd017608ecd84f7cb2f1757815f3524c
#
_entry.id   bd017608ecd84f7cb2f1757815f3524c
#
_cell.length_a   1.000
_cell.length_b   1.000
_cell.length_c   1.000
_cell.angle_alpha   90.00
_cell.angle_beta   90.00
_cell.angle_gamma   90.00
#
_symmetry.space_group_name_H-M   'P 1'
#
loop_
_entity.id
_entity.type
_entity.pdbx_description
1 polymer ?
#
loop_
_entity_poly.entity_id
_entity_poly.type
_entity_poly.pdbx_seq_one_letter_code
_entity_poly.pdbx_strand_id
1 'polypeptide(L)'
;LYGNFTYEDYIANEDIQNTLKGLGIDIDKFWFLLLFIFDYTCGTCLDGMKATGIGIEQLTKFAKAIADNHKEINQFGVSFKKPITISVKVEGKHQIVIDNANAIGYLATTIINNLKEIEEHPWMQSQQVSISTHAEEKESIQIYLFYKMFNDFFNLSPYNKQFNVRQKKGSTISLSKTLLISRLIYFTKLSKHSKFSDDEDVLKGYIKQYKDKRIDTANSIYF
;
A
#
# COMPACT_ATOMS: atom_id res chain seq x y z
N LEU A 1 3.34 -14.25 -6.28
CA LEU A 1 2.68 -13.80 -5.04
C LEU A 1 1.52 -14.71 -4.65
N TYR A 2 0.73 -15.21 -5.59
CA TYR A 2 -0.41 -16.10 -5.34
C TYR A 2 -0.05 -17.58 -5.18
N GLY A 3 1.24 -17.94 -5.13
CA GLY A 3 1.69 -19.34 -4.99
C GLY A 3 1.60 -19.92 -3.58
N ASN A 4 1.15 -19.12 -2.60
CA ASN A 4 1.15 -19.56 -1.20
C ASN A 4 -0.19 -20.09 -0.70
N PHE A 5 -1.30 -19.81 -1.40
CA PHE A 5 -2.66 -20.25 -1.09
C PHE A 5 -3.51 -20.27 -2.37
N THR A 6 -4.45 -21.18 -2.45
CA THR A 6 -5.31 -21.38 -3.62
C THR A 6 -6.78 -21.22 -3.26
N TYR A 7 -7.64 -21.15 -4.31
CA TYR A 7 -9.09 -21.13 -4.10
C TYR A 7 -9.58 -22.46 -3.50
N GLU A 8 -8.98 -23.57 -3.90
CA GLU A 8 -9.26 -24.90 -3.38
C GLU A 8 -8.94 -24.97 -1.88
N ASP A 9 -7.79 -24.45 -1.44
CA ASP A 9 -7.43 -24.36 -0.02
C ASP A 9 -8.40 -23.47 0.74
N TYR A 10 -8.86 -22.36 0.13
CA TYR A 10 -9.84 -21.47 0.72
C TYR A 10 -11.19 -22.14 0.94
N ILE A 11 -11.70 -22.87 -0.07
CA ILE A 11 -12.96 -23.59 0.03
C ILE A 11 -12.86 -24.75 1.05
N ALA A 12 -11.71 -25.40 1.14
CA ALA A 12 -11.46 -26.49 2.09
C ALA A 12 -11.30 -26.01 3.54
N ASN A 13 -11.12 -24.70 3.78
CA ASN A 13 -10.94 -24.16 5.13
C ASN A 13 -12.28 -23.99 5.84
N GLU A 14 -12.70 -25.02 6.58
CA GLU A 14 -14.00 -25.05 7.24
C GLU A 14 -14.22 -23.88 8.21
N ASP A 15 -13.20 -23.46 8.94
CA ASP A 15 -13.33 -22.38 9.94
C ASP A 15 -13.65 -21.04 9.30
N ILE A 16 -12.98 -20.72 8.20
CA ILE A 16 -13.25 -19.50 7.42
C ILE A 16 -14.64 -19.62 6.79
N GLN A 17 -14.92 -20.76 6.12
CA GLN A 17 -16.19 -20.97 5.41
C GLN A 17 -17.39 -20.90 6.33
N ASN A 18 -17.33 -21.56 7.47
CA ASN A 18 -18.43 -21.56 8.45
C ASN A 18 -18.69 -20.16 9.02
N THR A 19 -17.61 -19.39 9.25
CA THR A 19 -17.74 -18.02 9.73
C THR A 19 -18.39 -17.13 8.66
N LEU A 20 -17.95 -17.20 7.40
CA LEU A 20 -18.52 -16.42 6.30
C LEU A 20 -19.98 -16.76 6.02
N LYS A 21 -20.33 -18.05 6.03
CA LYS A 21 -21.73 -18.51 5.92
C LYS A 21 -22.58 -17.98 7.05
N GLY A 22 -22.06 -18.01 8.29
CA GLY A 22 -22.74 -17.46 9.46
C GLY A 22 -23.00 -15.95 9.37
N LEU A 23 -22.17 -15.23 8.62
CA LEU A 23 -22.32 -13.80 8.33
C LEU A 23 -23.19 -13.53 7.08
N GLY A 24 -23.65 -14.57 6.37
CA GLY A 24 -24.38 -14.41 5.11
C GLY A 24 -23.54 -13.79 4.00
N ILE A 25 -22.23 -13.96 4.05
CA ILE A 25 -21.31 -13.43 3.04
C ILE A 25 -21.19 -14.44 1.89
N ASP A 26 -21.29 -13.93 0.66
CA ASP A 26 -21.04 -14.70 -0.55
C ASP A 26 -19.55 -15.09 -0.60
N ILE A 27 -19.31 -16.39 -0.60
CA ILE A 27 -17.98 -16.97 -0.48
C ILE A 27 -17.09 -16.60 -1.68
N ASP A 28 -17.65 -16.66 -2.89
CA ASP A 28 -16.89 -16.39 -4.11
C ASP A 28 -16.52 -14.91 -4.22
N LYS A 29 -17.46 -14.03 -3.89
CA LYS A 29 -17.17 -12.58 -3.85
C LYS A 29 -16.16 -12.22 -2.78
N PHE A 30 -16.24 -12.91 -1.63
CA PHE A 30 -15.28 -12.69 -0.57
C PHE A 30 -13.87 -13.17 -0.94
N TRP A 31 -13.74 -14.22 -1.74
CA TRP A 31 -12.47 -14.62 -2.29
C TRP A 31 -11.80 -13.50 -3.10
N PHE A 32 -12.54 -12.84 -3.99
CA PHE A 32 -12.01 -11.70 -4.75
C PHE A 32 -11.63 -10.54 -3.84
N LEU A 33 -12.41 -10.25 -2.81
CA LEU A 33 -12.07 -9.24 -1.81
C LEU A 33 -10.79 -9.60 -1.06
N LEU A 34 -10.62 -10.87 -0.67
CA LEU A 34 -9.41 -11.37 -0.01
C LEU A 34 -8.18 -11.18 -0.90
N LEU A 35 -8.27 -11.55 -2.18
CA LEU A 35 -7.20 -11.37 -3.14
C LEU A 35 -6.85 -9.89 -3.31
N PHE A 36 -7.86 -9.03 -3.45
CA PHE A 36 -7.66 -7.59 -3.60
C PHE A 36 -6.95 -6.99 -2.38
N ILE A 37 -7.44 -7.28 -1.16
CA ILE A 37 -6.84 -6.77 0.07
C ILE A 37 -5.41 -7.30 0.24
N PHE A 38 -5.18 -8.58 -0.06
CA PHE A 38 -3.85 -9.18 0.04
C PHE A 38 -2.88 -8.54 -0.96
N ASP A 39 -3.28 -8.39 -2.22
CA ASP A 39 -2.44 -7.75 -3.24
C ASP A 39 -2.15 -6.28 -2.91
N TYR A 40 -3.15 -5.58 -2.42
CA TYR A 40 -3.01 -4.18 -2.03
C TYR A 40 -2.04 -3.99 -0.85
N THR A 41 -2.09 -4.88 0.16
CA THR A 41 -1.28 -4.75 1.38
C THR A 41 0.08 -5.42 1.30
N CYS A 42 0.26 -6.42 0.45
CA CYS A 42 1.44 -7.28 0.44
C CYS A 42 1.96 -7.61 -0.95
N GLY A 43 1.26 -7.20 -2.00
CA GLY A 43 1.50 -7.66 -3.37
C GLY A 43 2.15 -6.64 -4.28
N THR A 44 1.93 -6.86 -5.58
CA THR A 44 2.51 -6.07 -6.67
C THR A 44 2.04 -4.62 -6.68
N CYS A 45 0.84 -4.35 -6.16
CA CYS A 45 0.32 -2.99 -6.04
C CYS A 45 1.22 -2.15 -5.12
N LEU A 46 1.58 -2.70 -3.95
CA LEU A 46 2.49 -2.03 -3.01
C LEU A 46 3.87 -1.80 -3.64
N ASP A 47 4.41 -2.78 -4.35
CA ASP A 47 5.71 -2.64 -5.04
C ASP A 47 5.65 -1.57 -6.13
N GLY A 48 4.55 -1.50 -6.88
CA GLY A 48 4.32 -0.45 -7.86
C GLY A 48 4.25 0.95 -7.22
N MET A 49 3.58 1.06 -6.09
CA MET A 49 3.49 2.30 -5.32
C MET A 49 4.88 2.75 -4.81
N LYS A 50 5.66 1.82 -4.25
CA LYS A 50 7.04 2.10 -3.82
C LYS A 50 7.92 2.56 -4.98
N ALA A 51 7.85 1.87 -6.11
CA ALA A 51 8.62 2.22 -7.30
C ALA A 51 8.28 3.65 -7.80
N THR A 52 6.99 4.02 -7.78
CA THR A 52 6.55 5.36 -8.15
C THR A 52 7.11 6.42 -7.20
N GLY A 53 7.05 6.18 -5.89
CA GLY A 53 7.60 7.11 -4.90
C GLY A 53 9.10 7.31 -5.03
N ILE A 54 9.85 6.23 -5.24
CA ILE A 54 11.30 6.30 -5.52
C ILE A 54 11.55 7.14 -6.78
N GLY A 55 10.76 6.95 -7.83
CA GLY A 55 10.88 7.72 -9.07
C GLY A 55 10.65 9.22 -8.84
N ILE A 56 9.66 9.61 -8.05
CA ILE A 56 9.40 11.02 -7.70
C ILE A 56 10.54 11.61 -6.88
N GLU A 57 11.06 10.88 -5.90
CA GLU A 57 12.21 11.31 -5.13
C GLU A 57 13.44 11.53 -6.01
N GLN A 58 13.67 10.64 -6.97
CA GLN A 58 14.75 10.79 -7.94
C GLN A 58 14.56 12.03 -8.83
N LEU A 59 13.34 12.28 -9.33
CA LEU A 59 13.02 13.47 -10.12
C LEU A 59 13.19 14.74 -9.30
N THR A 60 12.79 14.74 -8.04
CA THR A 60 12.99 15.88 -7.13
C THR A 60 14.48 16.17 -6.90
N LYS A 61 15.29 15.14 -6.64
CA LYS A 61 16.74 15.27 -6.49
C LYS A 61 17.39 15.79 -7.77
N PHE A 62 16.98 15.26 -8.92
CA PHE A 62 17.43 15.71 -10.23
C PHE A 62 17.11 17.19 -10.47
N ALA A 63 15.87 17.61 -10.26
CA ALA A 63 15.45 18.99 -10.46
C ALA A 63 16.18 19.95 -9.52
N LYS A 64 16.35 19.58 -8.24
CA LYS A 64 17.13 20.35 -7.25
C LYS A 64 18.59 20.48 -7.67
N ALA A 65 19.24 19.41 -8.09
CA ALA A 65 20.64 19.44 -8.53
C ALA A 65 20.86 20.42 -9.70
N ILE A 66 19.90 20.51 -10.62
CA ILE A 66 19.92 21.48 -11.71
C ILE A 66 19.69 22.89 -11.17
N ALA A 67 18.69 23.11 -10.32
CA ALA A 67 18.39 24.41 -9.74
C ALA A 67 19.56 24.96 -8.91
N ASP A 68 20.21 24.14 -8.10
CA ASP A 68 21.35 24.53 -7.26
C ASP A 68 22.60 24.90 -8.09
N ASN A 69 22.70 24.32 -9.29
CA ASN A 69 23.80 24.65 -10.21
C ASN A 69 23.48 25.83 -11.16
N HIS A 70 22.31 26.41 -11.03
CA HIS A 70 21.89 27.56 -11.83
C HIS A 70 22.73 28.79 -11.49
N LYS A 71 23.14 29.56 -12.52
CA LYS A 71 23.94 30.76 -12.36
C LYS A 71 23.10 32.02 -12.65
N GLU A 72 22.50 32.07 -13.82
CA GLU A 72 21.72 33.22 -14.28
C GLU A 72 20.54 32.77 -15.15
N ILE A 73 19.42 33.49 -15.04
CA ILE A 73 18.38 33.54 -16.06
C ILE A 73 18.35 34.97 -16.59
N ASN A 74 18.59 35.14 -17.84
CA ASN A 74 18.45 36.42 -18.49
C ASN A 74 17.76 36.27 -19.84
N GLN A 75 17.61 37.40 -20.58
CA GLN A 75 16.95 37.40 -21.89
C GLN A 75 17.63 36.52 -22.94
N PHE A 76 18.84 36.09 -22.72
CA PHE A 76 19.60 35.22 -23.63
C PHE A 76 19.53 33.75 -23.25
N GLY A 77 18.95 33.43 -22.10
CA GLY A 77 18.70 32.07 -21.66
C GLY A 77 19.23 31.74 -20.27
N VAL A 78 19.38 30.45 -20.02
CA VAL A 78 19.84 29.86 -18.76
C VAL A 78 21.32 29.54 -18.85
N SER A 79 22.07 29.89 -17.80
CA SER A 79 23.47 29.47 -17.66
C SER A 79 23.67 28.72 -16.35
N PHE A 80 24.62 27.81 -16.32
CA PHE A 80 24.96 27.00 -15.16
C PHE A 80 26.37 27.33 -14.64
N LYS A 81 26.56 27.15 -13.32
CA LYS A 81 27.90 27.32 -12.69
C LYS A 81 28.90 26.30 -13.21
N LYS A 82 28.40 25.09 -13.51
CA LYS A 82 29.18 24.00 -14.13
C LYS A 82 28.39 23.43 -15.30
N PRO A 83 29.05 22.97 -16.36
CA PRO A 83 28.37 22.29 -17.47
C PRO A 83 27.53 21.11 -16.93
N ILE A 84 26.29 21.02 -17.39
CA ILE A 84 25.39 19.90 -17.11
C ILE A 84 25.11 19.18 -18.42
N THR A 85 25.12 17.86 -18.36
CA THR A 85 24.71 17.00 -19.46
C THR A 85 23.71 15.97 -18.94
N ILE A 86 22.58 15.83 -19.62
CA ILE A 86 21.61 14.78 -19.34
C ILE A 86 21.77 13.70 -20.40
N SER A 87 21.95 12.47 -19.97
CA SER A 87 22.08 11.32 -20.85
C SER A 87 20.91 10.36 -20.63
N VAL A 88 20.14 10.10 -21.69
CA VAL A 88 19.05 9.14 -21.69
C VAL A 88 19.49 7.91 -22.46
N LYS A 89 19.51 6.78 -21.78
CA LYS A 89 19.79 5.47 -22.37
C LYS A 89 18.46 4.74 -22.59
N VAL A 90 18.18 4.41 -23.84
CA VAL A 90 17.07 3.52 -24.20
C VAL A 90 17.66 2.14 -24.47
N GLU A 91 17.08 1.11 -23.84
CA GLU A 91 17.57 -0.25 -23.91
C GLU A 91 17.78 -0.69 -25.38
N GLY A 92 19.02 -0.98 -25.71
CA GLY A 92 19.43 -1.60 -26.95
C GLY A 92 19.76 -0.68 -28.13
N LYS A 93 19.54 0.64 -28.13
CA LYS A 93 19.76 1.37 -29.39
C LYS A 93 20.28 2.81 -29.38
N HIS A 94 19.92 3.68 -28.46
CA HIS A 94 20.37 5.08 -28.58
C HIS A 94 20.65 5.74 -27.23
N GLN A 95 21.78 6.45 -27.16
CA GLN A 95 22.05 7.41 -26.10
C GLN A 95 21.68 8.79 -26.63
N ILE A 96 20.69 9.42 -26.04
CA ILE A 96 20.34 10.80 -26.31
C ILE A 96 21.08 11.65 -25.29
N VAL A 97 21.87 12.64 -25.77
CA VAL A 97 22.59 13.57 -24.93
C VAL A 97 21.98 14.95 -25.10
N ILE A 98 21.57 15.55 -23.97
CA ILE A 98 21.10 16.93 -23.92
C ILE A 98 22.13 17.73 -23.15
N ASP A 99 22.77 18.66 -23.81
CA ASP A 99 23.82 19.55 -23.26
C ASP A 99 23.44 21.04 -23.35
N ASN A 100 22.31 21.34 -24.00
CA ASN A 100 21.81 22.69 -24.11
C ASN A 100 21.24 23.19 -22.78
N ALA A 101 21.84 24.25 -22.22
CA ALA A 101 21.47 24.80 -20.91
C ALA A 101 20.01 25.26 -20.84
N ASN A 102 19.46 25.83 -21.92
CA ASN A 102 18.05 26.25 -21.94
C ASN A 102 17.09 25.07 -21.92
N ALA A 103 17.38 24.01 -22.67
CA ALA A 103 16.59 22.79 -22.68
C ALA A 103 16.59 22.10 -21.30
N ILE A 104 17.76 22.03 -20.66
CA ILE A 104 17.91 21.47 -19.30
C ILE A 104 17.18 22.34 -18.28
N GLY A 105 17.30 23.65 -18.34
CA GLY A 105 16.60 24.60 -17.47
C GLY A 105 15.07 24.50 -17.61
N TYR A 106 14.58 24.42 -18.84
CA TYR A 106 13.15 24.22 -19.12
C TYR A 106 12.65 22.90 -18.54
N LEU A 107 13.37 21.82 -18.76
CA LEU A 107 12.99 20.50 -18.22
C LEU A 107 12.95 20.53 -16.69
N ALA A 108 13.97 21.08 -16.03
CA ALA A 108 14.00 21.19 -14.58
C ALA A 108 12.83 22.02 -14.02
N THR A 109 12.52 23.17 -14.65
CA THR A 109 11.39 24.01 -14.25
C THR A 109 10.07 23.28 -14.41
N THR A 110 9.89 22.57 -15.51
CA THR A 110 8.68 21.77 -15.75
C THR A 110 8.51 20.70 -14.70
N ILE A 111 9.57 19.98 -14.36
CA ILE A 111 9.53 18.96 -13.31
C ILE A 111 9.15 19.60 -11.96
N ILE A 112 9.81 20.69 -11.55
CA ILE A 112 9.55 21.36 -10.28
C ILE A 112 8.10 21.83 -10.18
N ASN A 113 7.56 22.43 -11.23
CA ASN A 113 6.19 22.95 -11.24
C ASN A 113 5.15 21.82 -11.14
N ASN A 114 5.37 20.72 -11.85
CA ASN A 114 4.43 19.60 -11.82
C ASN A 114 4.58 18.71 -10.57
N LEU A 115 5.77 18.63 -9.97
CA LEU A 115 5.97 17.87 -8.73
C LEU A 115 5.08 18.36 -7.61
N LYS A 116 4.84 19.67 -7.49
CA LYS A 116 3.97 20.22 -6.47
C LYS A 116 2.53 19.73 -6.62
N GLU A 117 2.00 19.70 -7.83
CA GLU A 117 0.66 19.16 -8.12
C GLU A 117 0.57 17.66 -7.82
N ILE A 118 1.63 16.91 -8.13
CA ILE A 118 1.72 15.48 -7.85
C ILE A 118 1.80 15.25 -6.33
N GLU A 119 2.60 16.01 -5.61
CA GLU A 119 2.73 15.91 -4.14
C GLU A 119 1.41 16.26 -3.42
N GLU A 120 0.63 17.18 -3.94
CA GLU A 120 -0.67 17.59 -3.40
C GLU A 120 -1.79 16.60 -3.76
N HIS A 121 -1.57 15.68 -4.71
CA HIS A 121 -2.59 14.72 -5.10
C HIS A 121 -2.88 13.73 -3.98
N PRO A 122 -4.14 13.49 -3.59
CA PRO A 122 -4.49 12.63 -2.46
C PRO A 122 -3.87 11.23 -2.53
N TRP A 123 -3.79 10.67 -3.72
CA TRP A 123 -3.15 9.37 -3.97
C TRP A 123 -1.64 9.38 -3.63
N MET A 124 -0.95 10.48 -3.91
CA MET A 124 0.48 10.63 -3.61
C MET A 124 0.72 10.91 -2.12
N GLN A 125 -0.16 11.67 -1.48
CA GLN A 125 -0.06 11.92 -0.04
C GLN A 125 -0.24 10.63 0.77
N SER A 126 -1.15 9.75 0.36
CA SER A 126 -1.30 8.44 0.99
C SER A 126 -0.07 7.55 0.83
N GLN A 127 0.66 7.69 -0.28
CA GLN A 127 1.89 6.96 -0.56
C GLN A 127 3.11 7.52 0.17
N GLN A 128 3.23 8.85 0.30
CA GLN A 128 4.37 9.47 0.98
C GLN A 128 4.46 9.05 2.45
N VAL A 129 3.34 8.91 3.12
CA VAL A 129 3.31 8.39 4.50
C VAL A 129 3.80 6.94 4.53
N SER A 130 3.45 6.18 3.52
CA SER A 130 3.86 4.79 3.35
C SER A 130 5.35 4.67 3.07
N ILE A 131 5.90 5.45 2.16
CA ILE A 131 7.30 5.39 1.70
C ILE A 131 8.27 5.96 2.74
N SER A 132 7.86 6.96 3.51
CA SER A 132 8.75 7.66 4.46
C SER A 132 9.21 6.80 5.63
N THR A 133 8.57 5.65 5.87
CA THR A 133 8.79 4.90 7.11
C THR A 133 9.77 3.74 7.01
N HIS A 134 10.26 3.31 5.84
CA HIS A 134 11.04 2.06 5.63
C HIS A 134 10.52 0.85 6.47
N ALA A 135 9.41 1.09 7.16
CA ALA A 135 8.83 0.18 8.11
C ALA A 135 7.90 -0.82 7.41
N GLU A 136 7.57 -0.55 6.17
CA GLU A 136 6.58 -1.29 5.38
C GLU A 136 7.04 -2.64 4.91
N GLU A 137 8.34 -2.84 4.89
CA GLU A 137 8.92 -4.17 4.69
C GLU A 137 8.71 -5.06 5.92
N LYS A 138 8.24 -4.49 7.04
CA LYS A 138 7.98 -5.28 8.24
C LYS A 138 6.63 -5.98 8.12
N GLU A 139 6.66 -7.29 8.20
CA GLU A 139 5.49 -8.16 8.33
C GLU A 139 4.43 -7.58 9.29
N SER A 140 4.85 -6.95 10.38
CA SER A 140 3.96 -6.36 11.37
C SER A 140 3.09 -5.21 10.85
N ILE A 141 3.58 -4.41 9.92
CA ILE A 141 2.80 -3.32 9.29
C ILE A 141 1.85 -3.87 8.25
N GLN A 142 2.31 -4.81 7.43
CA GLN A 142 1.46 -5.50 6.46
C GLN A 142 0.29 -6.20 7.15
N ILE A 143 0.54 -6.88 8.28
CA ILE A 143 -0.50 -7.49 9.12
C ILE A 143 -1.50 -6.43 9.61
N TYR A 144 -1.01 -5.30 10.09
CA TYR A 144 -1.89 -4.22 10.58
C TYR A 144 -2.72 -3.60 9.45
N LEU A 145 -2.13 -3.34 8.28
CA LEU A 145 -2.85 -2.82 7.12
C LEU A 145 -3.92 -3.80 6.63
N PHE A 146 -3.58 -5.06 6.53
CA PHE A 146 -4.51 -6.14 6.19
C PHE A 146 -5.67 -6.20 7.19
N TYR A 147 -5.36 -6.18 8.49
CA TYR A 147 -6.37 -6.08 9.53
C TYR A 147 -7.26 -4.85 9.34
N LYS A 148 -6.70 -3.67 9.14
CA LYS A 148 -7.45 -2.42 9.03
C LYS A 148 -8.46 -2.47 7.89
N MET A 149 -8.05 -2.92 6.71
CA MET A 149 -8.94 -3.02 5.56
C MET A 149 -10.11 -3.99 5.80
N PHE A 150 -9.83 -5.18 6.32
CA PHE A 150 -10.91 -6.11 6.67
C PHE A 150 -11.79 -5.60 7.82
N ASN A 151 -11.20 -4.96 8.83
CA ASN A 151 -11.96 -4.37 9.91
C ASN A 151 -12.93 -3.30 9.40
N ASP A 152 -12.49 -2.45 8.47
CA ASP A 152 -13.32 -1.41 7.87
C ASP A 152 -14.44 -2.04 7.03
N PHE A 153 -14.15 -3.06 6.22
CA PHE A 153 -15.16 -3.83 5.49
C PHE A 153 -16.21 -4.43 6.44
N PHE A 154 -15.79 -5.11 7.50
CA PHE A 154 -16.72 -5.73 8.46
C PHE A 154 -17.46 -4.73 9.36
N ASN A 155 -17.03 -3.47 9.40
CA ASN A 155 -17.77 -2.40 10.06
C ASN A 155 -18.95 -1.89 9.21
N LEU A 156 -19.01 -2.22 7.93
CA LEU A 156 -20.14 -1.88 7.07
C LEU A 156 -21.38 -2.66 7.49
N SER A 157 -22.56 -2.04 7.31
CA SER A 157 -23.83 -2.74 7.45
C SER A 157 -24.03 -3.72 6.28
N PRO A 158 -24.53 -4.95 6.49
CA PRO A 158 -25.12 -5.49 7.71
C PRO A 158 -24.12 -6.21 8.64
N TYR A 159 -22.89 -6.41 8.25
CA TYR A 159 -21.92 -7.30 8.93
C TYR A 159 -21.62 -6.89 10.37
N ASN A 160 -21.48 -5.59 10.61
CA ASN A 160 -21.22 -5.06 11.96
C ASN A 160 -22.28 -5.50 12.97
N LYS A 161 -23.54 -5.56 12.56
CA LYS A 161 -24.64 -6.02 13.43
C LYS A 161 -24.50 -7.48 13.80
N GLN A 162 -24.03 -8.32 12.88
CA GLN A 162 -23.89 -9.76 13.08
C GLN A 162 -22.78 -10.11 14.05
N PHE A 163 -21.65 -9.42 13.98
CA PHE A 163 -20.56 -9.58 14.96
C PHE A 163 -20.93 -9.08 16.36
N ASN A 164 -21.84 -8.13 16.47
CA ASN A 164 -22.26 -7.56 17.75
C ASN A 164 -23.45 -8.28 18.40
N VAL A 165 -24.04 -9.29 17.75
CA VAL A 165 -25.10 -10.09 18.36
C VAL A 165 -24.50 -10.90 19.51
N ARG A 166 -24.91 -10.58 20.74
CA ARG A 166 -24.57 -11.36 21.93
C ARG A 166 -25.03 -12.80 21.69
N GLN A 167 -24.11 -13.73 21.78
CA GLN A 167 -24.42 -15.15 21.68
C GLN A 167 -25.53 -15.52 22.68
N LYS A 168 -26.59 -16.13 22.16
CA LYS A 168 -27.55 -16.82 23.04
C LYS A 168 -26.78 -17.92 23.77
N LYS A 169 -26.99 -18.01 25.11
CA LYS A 169 -26.43 -19.09 25.93
C LYS A 169 -26.65 -20.45 25.24
N GLY A 170 -25.55 -21.11 24.84
CA GLY A 170 -25.60 -22.42 24.18
C GLY A 170 -25.09 -22.49 22.75
N SER A 171 -24.71 -21.35 22.11
CA SER A 171 -24.06 -21.36 20.81
C SER A 171 -22.54 -21.55 20.95
N THR A 172 -22.02 -22.59 20.32
CA THR A 172 -20.57 -22.94 20.35
C THR A 172 -19.68 -22.10 19.42
N ILE A 173 -20.26 -21.21 18.63
CA ILE A 173 -19.47 -20.44 17.64
C ILE A 173 -19.39 -18.97 18.06
N SER A 174 -18.25 -18.56 18.53
CA SER A 174 -17.94 -17.15 18.73
C SER A 174 -17.60 -16.51 17.38
N LEU A 175 -18.51 -15.68 16.86
CA LEU A 175 -18.22 -14.84 15.70
C LEU A 175 -17.36 -13.64 16.13
N SER A 176 -16.06 -13.87 16.33
CA SER A 176 -15.11 -12.79 16.56
C SER A 176 -14.57 -12.30 15.21
N LYS A 177 -14.77 -10.99 14.93
CA LYS A 177 -14.21 -10.32 13.76
C LYS A 177 -12.68 -10.42 13.77
N THR A 178 -12.08 -10.19 14.92
CA THR A 178 -10.61 -10.24 15.07
C THR A 178 -10.09 -11.65 14.83
N LEU A 179 -10.80 -12.69 15.31
CA LEU A 179 -10.41 -14.08 15.07
C LEU A 179 -10.52 -14.46 13.58
N LEU A 180 -11.59 -14.03 12.90
CA LEU A 180 -11.71 -14.27 11.45
C LEU A 180 -10.54 -13.62 10.69
N ILE A 181 -10.23 -12.36 10.97
CA ILE A 181 -9.09 -11.68 10.32
C ILE A 181 -7.76 -12.38 10.66
N SER A 182 -7.60 -12.82 11.91
CA SER A 182 -6.42 -13.59 12.34
C SER A 182 -6.25 -14.88 11.50
N ARG A 183 -7.32 -15.63 11.31
CA ARG A 183 -7.35 -16.83 10.46
C ARG A 183 -7.02 -16.52 8.99
N LEU A 184 -7.52 -15.40 8.45
CA LEU A 184 -7.17 -14.96 7.09
C LEU A 184 -5.69 -14.62 6.95
N ILE A 185 -5.08 -13.99 7.96
CA ILE A 185 -3.63 -13.72 8.00
C ILE A 185 -2.83 -15.02 7.94
N TYR A 186 -3.22 -16.02 8.73
CA TYR A 186 -2.58 -17.32 8.71
C TYR A 186 -2.79 -18.07 7.39
N PHE A 187 -4.03 -18.08 6.91
CA PHE A 187 -4.40 -18.71 5.65
C PHE A 187 -3.60 -18.16 4.46
N THR A 188 -3.50 -16.85 4.34
CA THR A 188 -2.74 -16.18 3.27
C THR A 188 -1.22 -16.30 3.45
N LYS A 189 -0.78 -16.89 4.55
CA LYS A 189 0.64 -16.99 4.94
C LYS A 189 1.33 -15.63 5.02
N LEU A 190 0.56 -14.58 5.26
CA LEU A 190 1.09 -13.27 5.60
C LEU A 190 1.92 -13.33 6.88
N SER A 191 1.53 -14.19 7.81
CA SER A 191 2.36 -14.63 8.92
C SER A 191 2.40 -16.15 9.02
N LYS A 192 3.60 -16.68 9.33
CA LYS A 192 3.81 -18.12 9.58
C LYS A 192 3.54 -18.51 11.04
N HIS A 193 3.16 -17.56 11.87
CA HIS A 193 2.95 -17.81 13.30
C HIS A 193 1.62 -18.55 13.51
N SER A 194 1.70 -19.83 13.92
CA SER A 194 0.52 -20.72 14.02
C SER A 194 -0.59 -20.23 14.96
N LYS A 195 -0.25 -19.43 15.97
CA LYS A 195 -1.28 -18.86 16.87
C LYS A 195 -2.32 -17.97 16.16
N PHE A 196 -2.02 -17.45 14.97
CA PHE A 196 -3.04 -16.73 14.19
C PHE A 196 -4.22 -17.60 13.76
N SER A 197 -4.10 -18.94 13.75
CA SER A 197 -5.22 -19.84 13.41
C SER A 197 -6.29 -19.89 14.51
N ASP A 198 -5.88 -19.79 15.78
CA ASP A 198 -6.73 -20.14 16.93
C ASP A 198 -6.85 -19.02 17.96
N ASP A 199 -5.94 -18.05 17.95
CA ASP A 199 -5.82 -17.01 18.95
C ASP A 199 -5.85 -15.61 18.31
N GLU A 200 -6.75 -14.77 18.79
CA GLU A 200 -6.85 -13.38 18.35
C GLU A 200 -5.92 -12.41 19.11
N ASP A 201 -5.32 -12.85 20.22
CA ASP A 201 -4.51 -11.96 21.08
C ASP A 201 -3.21 -11.55 20.42
N VAL A 202 -2.66 -12.38 19.54
CA VAL A 202 -1.51 -12.03 18.72
C VAL A 202 -1.86 -10.83 17.83
N LEU A 203 -2.99 -10.88 17.12
CA LEU A 203 -3.44 -9.78 16.27
C LEU A 203 -3.77 -8.53 17.09
N LYS A 204 -4.40 -8.68 18.27
CA LYS A 204 -4.63 -7.56 19.18
C LYS A 204 -3.35 -6.86 19.62
N GLY A 205 -2.26 -7.59 19.75
CA GLY A 205 -0.93 -7.03 20.00
C GLY A 205 -0.49 -6.06 18.90
N TYR A 206 -0.60 -6.46 17.63
CA TYR A 206 -0.30 -5.59 16.49
C TYR A 206 -1.24 -4.39 16.40
N ILE A 207 -2.54 -4.60 16.62
CA ILE A 207 -3.52 -3.51 16.65
C ILE A 207 -3.12 -2.47 17.70
N LYS A 208 -2.80 -2.88 18.91
CA LYS A 208 -2.37 -1.98 20.00
C LYS A 208 -1.09 -1.22 19.64
N GLN A 209 -0.16 -1.85 18.95
CA GLN A 209 1.12 -1.24 18.56
C GLN A 209 0.95 -0.12 17.53
N TYR A 210 -0.04 -0.23 16.64
CA TYR A 210 -0.17 0.65 15.48
C TYR A 210 -1.41 1.55 15.50
N LYS A 211 -2.40 1.32 16.37
CA LYS A 211 -3.69 2.01 16.36
C LYS A 211 -3.60 3.54 16.45
N ASP A 212 -2.57 4.05 17.15
CA ASP A 212 -2.37 5.49 17.36
C ASP A 212 -1.32 6.06 16.38
N LYS A 213 -0.77 5.23 15.51
CA LYS A 213 0.14 5.69 14.47
C LYS A 213 -0.66 6.05 13.23
N ARG A 214 -0.37 7.22 12.66
CA ARG A 214 -0.88 7.61 11.35
C ARG A 214 -0.24 6.70 10.29
N ILE A 215 -0.78 5.53 10.12
CA ILE A 215 -0.54 4.69 8.95
C ILE A 215 -1.76 4.98 8.08
N ASP A 216 -1.65 6.02 7.26
CA ASP A 216 -2.71 6.34 6.31
C ASP A 216 -2.73 5.23 5.26
N THR A 217 -3.66 4.35 5.46
CA THR A 217 -4.07 3.48 4.37
C THR A 217 -4.81 4.35 3.38
N ALA A 218 -4.71 4.05 2.10
CA ALA A 218 -5.45 4.69 1.03
C ALA A 218 -7.00 4.58 1.16
N ASN A 219 -7.51 4.42 2.37
CA ASN A 219 -8.94 4.38 2.69
C ASN A 219 -9.70 5.61 2.19
N SER A 220 -9.02 6.75 2.02
CA SER A 220 -9.61 7.94 1.42
C SER A 220 -9.89 7.81 -0.09
N ILE A 221 -9.45 6.74 -0.74
CA ILE A 221 -9.57 6.59 -2.19
C ILE A 221 -10.72 5.65 -2.58
N TYR A 222 -11.13 4.73 -1.70
CA TYR A 222 -12.06 3.65 -2.05
C TYR A 222 -13.32 3.54 -1.20
N PHE A 223 -13.49 4.40 -0.17
CA PHE A 223 -14.72 4.39 0.65
C PHE A 223 -15.21 5.81 0.97
#